data_25027d0162cb1fda06ce4378e4a0dcb3
#
_entry.id   25027d0162cb1fda06ce4378e4a0dcb3
#
_cell.length_a   1.000
_cell.length_b   1.000
_cell.length_c   1.000
_cell.angle_alpha   90.00
_cell.angle_beta   90.00
_cell.angle_gamma   90.00
#
_symmetry.space_group_name_H-M   'P 1'
#
loop_
_entity.id
_entity.type
_entity.pdbx_description
1 polymer ?
#
loop_
_entity_poly.entity_id
_entity_poly.type
_entity_poly.pdbx_seq_one_letter_code
_entity_poly.pdbx_strand_id
1 'polypeptide(L)' 'MEVLEMNACNIGKRLVELRGTKTQEEVAKAIGISTSALSMYERGSRVPRDNIKLRISSYYKEPISSIFFAQQKHET' A
#
# COMPACT_ATOMS: atom_id res chain seq x y z
N MET A 1 13.89 -11.00 -14.30
CA MET A 1 13.43 -10.72 -12.92
C MET A 1 11.91 -10.65 -12.93
N GLU A 2 11.31 -11.43 -12.10
CA GLU A 2 9.85 -11.46 -12.01
C GLU A 2 9.35 -10.46 -11.00
N VAL A 3 8.19 -9.86 -11.32
CA VAL A 3 7.53 -8.96 -10.37
C VAL A 3 6.27 -9.66 -9.91
N LEU A 4 6.18 -9.90 -8.61
CA LEU A 4 5.06 -10.59 -8.01
C LEU A 4 4.30 -9.63 -7.12
N GLU A 5 2.98 -9.75 -7.14
CA GLU A 5 2.17 -8.96 -6.23
C GLU A 5 2.43 -9.43 -4.80
N MET A 6 2.67 -8.48 -3.90
CA MET A 6 2.88 -8.79 -2.49
C MET A 6 1.57 -9.29 -1.90
N ASN A 7 1.66 -10.17 -0.90
CA ASN A 7 0.44 -10.61 -0.22
C ASN A 7 -0.13 -9.45 0.61
N ALA A 8 -1.40 -9.57 0.96
CA ALA A 8 -2.12 -8.50 1.65
C ALA A 8 -1.45 -8.08 2.94
N CYS A 9 -0.88 -9.03 3.66
CA CYS A 9 -0.21 -8.76 4.94
C CYS A 9 1.01 -7.87 4.74
N ASN A 10 1.84 -8.18 3.74
CA ASN A 10 3.04 -7.40 3.46
C ASN A 10 2.69 -6.01 2.93
N ILE A 11 1.66 -5.92 2.09
CA ILE A 11 1.16 -4.63 1.63
C ILE A 11 0.74 -3.79 2.84
N GLY A 12 -0.01 -4.39 3.75
CA GLY A 12 -0.47 -3.69 4.94
C GLY A 12 0.67 -3.14 5.78
N LYS A 13 1.70 -3.95 6.00
CA LYS A 13 2.87 -3.52 6.75
C LYS A 13 3.56 -2.34 6.08
N ARG A 14 3.68 -2.40 4.76
CA ARG A 14 4.30 -1.32 4.01
C ARG A 14 3.50 -0.03 4.14
N LEU A 15 2.17 -0.14 4.07
CA LEU A 15 1.30 1.03 4.20
C LEU A 15 1.42 1.67 5.58
N VAL A 16 1.52 0.85 6.62
CA VAL A 16 1.71 1.38 7.97
C VAL A 16 3.03 2.15 8.07
N GLU A 17 4.09 1.59 7.50
CA GLU A 17 5.38 2.26 7.47
C GLU A 17 5.31 3.60 6.76
N LEU A 18 4.67 3.62 5.60
CA LEU A 18 4.57 4.85 4.82
C LEU A 18 3.72 5.90 5.52
N ARG A 19 2.69 5.47 6.23
CA ARG A 19 1.83 6.40 6.96
C ARG A 19 2.60 7.10 8.10
N GLY A 20 3.50 6.40 8.73
CA GLY A 20 4.32 6.97 9.80
C GLY A 20 3.48 7.51 10.94
N THR A 21 3.69 8.77 11.29
CA THR A 21 2.99 9.40 12.43
C THR A 21 1.65 10.01 12.06
N LYS A 22 1.28 10.01 10.78
CA LYS A 22 -0.01 10.54 10.36
C LYS A 22 -1.12 9.61 10.80
N THR A 23 -2.31 10.18 11.05
CA THR A 23 -3.45 9.35 11.44
C THR A 23 -4.06 8.68 10.21
N GLN A 24 -4.77 7.59 10.44
CA GLN A 24 -5.50 6.92 9.36
C GLN A 24 -6.53 7.85 8.75
N GLU A 25 -7.22 8.65 9.56
CA GLU A 25 -8.21 9.61 9.09
C GLU A 25 -7.61 10.61 8.11
N GLU A 26 -6.47 11.14 8.48
CA GLU A 26 -5.74 12.13 7.68
C GLU A 26 -5.40 11.56 6.31
N VAL A 27 -4.79 10.40 6.30
CA VAL A 27 -4.34 9.77 5.07
C VAL A 27 -5.51 9.31 4.22
N ALA A 28 -6.53 8.70 4.84
CA ALA A 28 -7.71 8.24 4.10
C ALA A 28 -8.39 9.40 3.40
N LYS A 29 -8.54 10.53 4.11
CA LYS A 29 -9.16 11.72 3.52
C LYS A 29 -8.35 12.24 2.33
N ALA A 30 -7.03 12.28 2.47
CA ALA A 30 -6.15 12.77 1.41
C ALA A 30 -6.20 11.87 0.18
N ILE A 31 -6.32 10.57 0.37
CA ILE A 31 -6.40 9.61 -0.74
C ILE A 31 -7.80 9.57 -1.34
N GLY A 32 -8.82 9.92 -0.55
CA GLY A 32 -10.20 9.88 -1.01
C GLY A 32 -10.88 8.55 -0.77
N ILE A 33 -10.53 7.90 0.35
CA ILE A 33 -11.15 6.63 0.75
C ILE A 33 -11.63 6.77 2.19
N SER A 34 -12.42 5.80 2.64
CA SER A 34 -12.87 5.79 4.03
C SER A 34 -11.75 5.34 4.96
N THR A 35 -11.81 5.78 6.22
CA THR A 35 -10.86 5.33 7.24
C THR A 35 -10.96 3.81 7.42
N SER A 36 -12.17 3.27 7.34
CA SER A 36 -12.38 1.82 7.41
C SER A 36 -11.65 1.08 6.31
N ALA A 37 -11.70 1.60 5.09
CA ALA A 37 -11.02 0.98 3.95
C ALA A 37 -9.51 0.98 4.20
N LEU A 38 -8.96 2.12 4.60
CA LEU A 38 -7.53 2.21 4.87
C LEU A 38 -7.13 1.24 5.97
N SER A 39 -7.93 1.16 7.03
CA SER A 39 -7.67 0.24 8.13
C SER A 39 -7.61 -1.21 7.64
N MET A 40 -8.55 -1.59 6.76
CA MET A 40 -8.54 -2.95 6.21
C MET A 40 -7.31 -3.23 5.36
N TYR A 41 -6.89 -2.25 4.59
CA TYR A 41 -5.66 -2.40 3.80
C TYR A 41 -4.44 -2.56 4.69
N GLU A 42 -4.34 -1.75 5.73
CA GLU A 42 -3.19 -1.80 6.64
C GLU A 42 -3.15 -3.07 7.47
N ARG A 43 -4.32 -3.64 7.78
CA ARG A 43 -4.38 -4.90 8.54
C ARG A 43 -4.19 -6.13 7.65
N GLY A 44 -4.16 -5.94 6.34
CA GLY A 44 -4.05 -7.06 5.43
C GLY A 44 -5.34 -7.82 5.21
N SER A 45 -6.48 -7.24 5.60
CA SER A 45 -7.78 -7.86 5.37
C SER A 45 -8.24 -7.71 3.93
N ARG A 46 -7.67 -6.76 3.21
CA ARG A 46 -8.11 -6.42 1.88
C ARG A 46 -6.98 -5.83 1.08
N VAL A 47 -6.96 -6.10 -0.23
CA VAL A 47 -5.98 -5.51 -1.14
C VAL A 47 -6.68 -4.38 -1.92
N PRO A 48 -6.08 -3.19 -2.01
CA PRO A 48 -6.71 -2.10 -2.76
C PRO A 48 -6.84 -2.45 -4.25
N ARG A 49 -7.88 -1.94 -4.87
CA ARG A 49 -8.05 -2.06 -6.32
C ARG A 49 -7.03 -1.17 -7.02
N ASP A 50 -6.85 -1.40 -8.31
CA ASP A 50 -5.82 -0.70 -9.08
C ASP A 50 -5.94 0.82 -9.01
N ASN A 51 -7.15 1.37 -9.11
CA ASN A 51 -7.33 2.81 -9.03
C ASN A 51 -6.94 3.36 -7.66
N ILE A 52 -7.18 2.60 -6.60
CA ILE A 52 -6.79 3.02 -5.25
C ILE A 52 -5.27 2.88 -5.08
N LYS A 53 -4.68 1.84 -5.64
CA LYS A 53 -3.21 1.69 -5.62
C LYS A 53 -2.53 2.90 -6.24
N LEU A 54 -3.08 3.39 -7.36
CA LEU A 54 -2.52 4.57 -8.02
C LEU A 54 -2.62 5.81 -7.14
N ARG A 55 -3.73 5.99 -6.44
CA ARG A 55 -3.92 7.11 -5.53
C ARG A 55 -2.94 7.04 -4.35
N ILE A 56 -2.75 5.85 -3.82
CA ILE A 56 -1.82 5.64 -2.71
C ILE A 56 -0.40 5.95 -3.16
N SER A 57 -0.01 5.43 -4.32
CA SER A 57 1.30 5.67 -4.89
C SER A 57 1.55 7.17 -5.08
N SER A 58 0.58 7.87 -5.63
CA SER A 58 0.67 9.29 -5.87
C SER A 58 0.80 10.07 -4.56
N TYR A 59 0.02 9.71 -3.55
CA TYR A 59 0.02 10.40 -2.27
C TYR A 59 1.36 10.27 -1.55
N TYR A 60 1.89 9.05 -1.51
CA TYR A 60 3.16 8.80 -0.83
C TYR A 60 4.37 9.10 -1.70
N LYS A 61 4.15 9.37 -2.99
CA LYS A 61 5.22 9.63 -3.96
C LYS A 61 6.21 8.48 -4.02
N GLU A 62 5.66 7.27 -4.00
CA GLU A 62 6.43 6.03 -4.11
C GLU A 62 5.93 5.25 -5.31
N PRO A 63 6.83 4.62 -6.06
CA PRO A 63 6.38 3.81 -7.20
C PRO A 63 5.44 2.71 -6.74
N ILE A 64 4.44 2.42 -7.56
CA ILE A 64 3.46 1.39 -7.24
C ILE A 64 4.15 0.05 -7.00
N SER A 65 5.25 -0.20 -7.72
CA SER A 65 6.00 -1.45 -7.58
C SER A 65 6.64 -1.59 -6.20
N SER A 66 7.06 -0.50 -5.58
CA SER A 66 7.70 -0.58 -4.27
C SER A 66 6.70 -0.78 -3.14
N ILE A 67 5.43 -0.45 -3.39
CA ILE A 67 4.40 -0.57 -2.36
C ILE A 67 3.67 -1.90 -2.48
N PHE A 68 3.33 -2.31 -3.69
CA PHE A 68 2.40 -3.42 -3.92
C PHE A 68 3.00 -4.65 -4.56
N PHE A 69 4.21 -4.55 -5.09
CA PHE A 69 4.83 -5.66 -5.78
C PHE A 69 6.22 -5.92 -5.25
N ALA A 70 6.51 -7.19 -5.03
CA ALA A 70 7.85 -7.62 -4.64
C ALA A 70 8.59 -8.06 -5.89
N GLN A 71 9.83 -7.67 -5.99
CA GLN A 71 10.68 -8.17 -7.06
C GLN A 71 11.45 -9.37 -6.57
N GLN A 72 11.44 -10.41 -7.36
CA GLN A 72 12.20 -11.59 -7.04
C GLN A 72 13.65 -11.33 -7.40
N LYS A 73 14.51 -11.44 -6.43
CA LYS A 73 15.94 -11.27 -6.65
C LYS A 73 16.58 -12.60 -6.95
N HIS A 74 17.46 -12.59 -7.90
CA HIS A 74 18.26 -13.76 -8.18
C HIS A 74 19.56 -13.66 -7.42
N GLU A 75 19.82 -14.67 -6.62
CA GLU A 75 21.09 -14.78 -5.94
C GLU A 75 22.09 -15.39 -6.90
N THR A 76 23.13 -14.69 -7.15
CA THR A 76 24.18 -15.20 -8.04
C THR A 76 25.43 -15.48 -7.26
#